data_016c5ce0b9bc900a5f21001731907992
#
_entry.id   016c5ce0b9bc900a5f21001731907992
#
_cell.length_a   1.000
_cell.length_b   1.000
_cell.length_c   1.000
_cell.angle_alpha   90.00
_cell.angle_beta   90.00
_cell.angle_gamma   90.00
#
_symmetry.space_group_name_H-M   'P 1'
#
loop_
_entity.id
_entity.type
_entity.pdbx_description
1 polymer ?
#
loop_
_entity_poly.entity_id
_entity_poly.type
_entity_poly.pdbx_seq_one_letter_code
_entity_poly.pdbx_strand_id
1 'polypeptide(L)'
;MSSKPLISAIIIFLNAEKFISEAIASVFAQTYDNWELLLVDDGSTDNSTAIAQKYAEKYPEKVRYLEHPNHQNLAQSVSRNLGISKAKGEYIAFLDADDIWLAPKLEKQLAILQSYPEAGMVYGATQMWFSWTGKPEDMTRDRYRKLGVKPDTLIQPPNLLPLFLRAKAETPGTCGVLIKREVIEAVGGHEESFGSMYEDQAFFAKICLKYPVFIESGCWDKYRQHPDSTCYVAERTGEYHITDITPSYATYLNWLEEYLVKEKLVNTEVWQALQRVLFFVRHPSIYHYYRRLRRVIWKFKALLKK
;
A
#
# COMPACT_ATOMS: atom_id res chain seq x y z
N MET A 1 -19.22 27.54 9.87
CA MET A 1 -18.23 26.51 10.23
C MET A 1 -18.16 25.56 9.06
N SER A 2 -17.02 25.35 8.43
CA SER A 2 -16.90 24.32 7.38
C SER A 2 -17.16 22.95 8.02
N SER A 3 -18.00 22.14 7.37
CA SER A 3 -18.23 20.76 7.82
C SER A 3 -16.90 20.00 7.87
N LYS A 4 -16.71 19.14 8.86
CA LYS A 4 -15.54 18.23 8.89
C LYS A 4 -15.51 17.42 7.58
N PRO A 5 -14.39 17.32 6.84
CA PRO A 5 -14.32 16.52 5.61
C PRO A 5 -14.68 15.05 5.87
N LEU A 6 -15.40 14.43 4.97
CA LEU A 6 -15.71 13.00 5.05
C LEU A 6 -14.50 12.17 4.56
N ILE A 7 -14.12 11.14 5.30
CA ILE A 7 -13.11 10.17 4.91
C ILE A 7 -13.79 8.84 4.59
N SER A 8 -13.55 8.28 3.40
CA SER A 8 -13.97 6.93 3.06
C SER A 8 -12.86 5.94 3.41
N ALA A 9 -13.10 5.11 4.41
CA ALA A 9 -12.28 3.93 4.68
C ALA A 9 -12.75 2.78 3.78
N ILE A 10 -11.83 2.12 3.09
CA ILE A 10 -12.14 1.00 2.20
C ILE A 10 -11.39 -0.23 2.71
N ILE A 11 -12.12 -1.27 3.07
CA ILE A 11 -11.57 -2.61 3.38
C ILE A 11 -12.01 -3.54 2.26
N ILE A 12 -11.04 -4.06 1.49
CA ILE A 12 -11.27 -5.17 0.58
C ILE A 12 -10.97 -6.47 1.31
N PHE A 13 -11.70 -7.54 1.04
CA PHE A 13 -11.46 -8.81 1.71
C PHE A 13 -11.80 -10.02 0.84
N LEU A 14 -11.06 -11.10 1.06
CA LEU A 14 -11.26 -12.44 0.51
C LEU A 14 -10.87 -13.45 1.59
N ASN A 15 -11.84 -14.22 2.09
CA ASN A 15 -11.61 -15.27 3.08
C ASN A 15 -10.82 -14.79 4.33
N ALA A 16 -11.26 -13.69 4.92
CA ALA A 16 -10.59 -13.01 6.04
C ALA A 16 -11.33 -13.18 7.39
N GLU A 17 -12.15 -14.24 7.57
CA GLU A 17 -12.99 -14.41 8.77
C GLU A 17 -12.23 -14.32 10.10
N LYS A 18 -10.94 -14.70 10.10
CA LYS A 18 -10.07 -14.65 11.28
C LYS A 18 -9.73 -13.24 11.74
N PHE A 19 -9.71 -12.26 10.83
CA PHE A 19 -9.09 -10.95 11.06
C PHE A 19 -10.02 -9.75 10.81
N ILE A 20 -10.98 -9.90 9.88
CA ILE A 20 -11.82 -8.79 9.39
C ILE A 20 -12.55 -8.06 10.53
N SER A 21 -12.98 -8.75 11.58
CA SER A 21 -13.63 -8.11 12.73
C SER A 21 -12.70 -7.15 13.46
N GLU A 22 -11.41 -7.48 13.59
CA GLU A 22 -10.41 -6.62 14.24
C GLU A 22 -10.06 -5.43 13.36
N ALA A 23 -9.94 -5.64 12.05
CA ALA A 23 -9.76 -4.56 11.07
C ALA A 23 -10.91 -3.54 11.14
N ILE A 24 -12.16 -4.00 11.09
CA ILE A 24 -13.36 -3.16 11.21
C ILE A 24 -13.36 -2.42 12.56
N ALA A 25 -13.10 -3.10 13.67
CA ALA A 25 -13.05 -2.49 15.00
C ALA A 25 -12.00 -1.38 15.07
N SER A 26 -10.87 -1.49 14.38
CA SER A 26 -9.83 -0.48 14.33
C SER A 26 -10.27 0.82 13.60
N VAL A 27 -11.18 0.71 12.63
CA VAL A 27 -11.83 1.88 11.99
C VAL A 27 -12.81 2.55 12.95
N PHE A 28 -13.62 1.77 13.68
CA PHE A 28 -14.53 2.31 14.71
C PHE A 28 -13.80 2.98 15.87
N ALA A 29 -12.56 2.57 16.17
CA ALA A 29 -11.73 3.15 17.21
C ALA A 29 -11.05 4.47 16.82
N GLN A 30 -11.23 4.96 15.58
CA GLN A 30 -10.58 6.20 15.14
C GLN A 30 -11.08 7.41 15.94
N THR A 31 -10.15 8.30 16.32
CA THR A 31 -10.47 9.57 17.02
C THR A 31 -11.19 10.58 16.11
N TYR A 32 -10.98 10.50 14.81
CA TYR A 32 -11.73 11.23 13.80
C TYR A 32 -13.07 10.54 13.54
N ASP A 33 -14.19 11.24 13.71
CA ASP A 33 -15.54 10.67 13.76
C ASP A 33 -16.33 10.76 12.43
N ASN A 34 -15.89 11.63 11.48
CA ASN A 34 -16.59 11.82 10.20
C ASN A 34 -16.02 10.93 9.09
N TRP A 35 -16.28 9.63 9.21
CA TRP A 35 -15.92 8.64 8.23
C TRP A 35 -17.09 7.74 7.83
N GLU A 36 -17.00 7.17 6.64
CA GLU A 36 -17.78 6.03 6.16
C GLU A 36 -16.84 4.84 5.94
N LEU A 37 -17.37 3.61 6.05
CA LEU A 37 -16.65 2.37 5.80
C LEU A 37 -17.30 1.59 4.67
N LEU A 38 -16.52 1.26 3.64
CA LEU A 38 -16.91 0.37 2.57
C LEU A 38 -16.20 -0.96 2.75
N LEU A 39 -16.99 -2.02 2.92
CA LEU A 39 -16.54 -3.40 3.03
C LEU A 39 -16.77 -4.07 1.68
N VAL A 40 -15.70 -4.32 0.94
CA VAL A 40 -15.76 -4.84 -0.44
C VAL A 40 -15.33 -6.30 -0.45
N ASP A 41 -16.29 -7.18 -0.69
CA ASP A 41 -16.08 -8.62 -0.77
C ASP A 41 -15.63 -9.03 -2.17
N ASP A 42 -14.46 -9.66 -2.25
CA ASP A 42 -13.89 -10.16 -3.50
C ASP A 42 -14.25 -11.64 -3.73
N GLY A 43 -15.47 -12.06 -3.35
CA GLY A 43 -15.97 -13.42 -3.57
C GLY A 43 -15.57 -14.40 -2.48
N SER A 44 -15.70 -14.01 -1.21
CA SER A 44 -15.37 -14.86 -0.06
C SER A 44 -16.28 -16.10 0.04
N THR A 45 -15.70 -17.22 0.49
CA THR A 45 -16.40 -18.50 0.68
C THR A 45 -16.42 -18.94 2.15
N ASP A 46 -15.82 -18.17 3.04
CA ASP A 46 -15.83 -18.33 4.49
C ASP A 46 -16.90 -17.44 5.15
N ASN A 47 -16.81 -17.22 6.46
CA ASN A 47 -17.77 -16.38 7.18
C ASN A 47 -17.54 -14.87 7.03
N SER A 48 -16.57 -14.41 6.24
CA SER A 48 -16.24 -12.99 6.06
C SER A 48 -17.43 -12.19 5.57
N THR A 49 -18.16 -12.71 4.57
CA THR A 49 -19.38 -12.10 4.01
C THR A 49 -20.42 -11.84 5.10
N ALA A 50 -20.73 -12.88 5.90
CA ALA A 50 -21.73 -12.75 6.96
C ALA A 50 -21.30 -11.75 8.05
N ILE A 51 -20.00 -11.69 8.38
CA ILE A 51 -19.45 -10.71 9.31
C ILE A 51 -19.63 -9.29 8.76
N ALA A 52 -19.24 -9.04 7.50
CA ALA A 52 -19.32 -7.74 6.86
C ALA A 52 -20.76 -7.23 6.74
N GLN A 53 -21.69 -8.10 6.30
CA GLN A 53 -23.12 -7.79 6.20
C GLN A 53 -23.73 -7.43 7.56
N LYS A 54 -23.38 -8.17 8.62
CA LYS A 54 -23.84 -7.85 9.98
C LYS A 54 -23.40 -6.47 10.46
N TYR A 55 -22.18 -6.01 10.11
CA TYR A 55 -21.74 -4.66 10.40
C TYR A 55 -22.51 -3.61 9.58
N ALA A 56 -22.76 -3.86 8.30
CA ALA A 56 -23.55 -2.97 7.45
C ALA A 56 -25.01 -2.85 7.92
N GLU A 57 -25.63 -3.96 8.34
CA GLU A 57 -26.98 -3.95 8.92
C GLU A 57 -27.03 -3.22 10.26
N LYS A 58 -26.02 -3.36 11.10
CA LYS A 58 -25.99 -2.75 12.43
C LYS A 58 -25.70 -1.24 12.37
N TYR A 59 -24.93 -0.79 11.37
CA TYR A 59 -24.49 0.61 11.24
C TYR A 59 -24.74 1.17 9.83
N PRO A 60 -26.01 1.15 9.32
CA PRO A 60 -26.30 1.46 7.92
C PRO A 60 -25.93 2.88 7.48
N GLU A 61 -25.83 3.82 8.43
CA GLU A 61 -25.44 5.22 8.16
C GLU A 61 -23.93 5.38 7.94
N LYS A 62 -23.12 4.39 8.39
CA LYS A 62 -21.66 4.49 8.36
C LYS A 62 -20.98 3.37 7.57
N VAL A 63 -21.61 2.21 7.46
CA VAL A 63 -21.00 1.01 6.86
C VAL A 63 -21.83 0.54 5.67
N ARG A 64 -21.17 0.28 4.57
CA ARG A 64 -21.77 -0.30 3.37
C ARG A 64 -21.02 -1.57 2.98
N TYR A 65 -21.78 -2.63 2.76
CA TYR A 65 -21.29 -3.86 2.13
C TYR A 65 -21.40 -3.74 0.61
N LEU A 66 -20.37 -4.14 -0.09
CA LEU A 66 -20.27 -4.18 -1.54
C LEU A 66 -19.69 -5.52 -1.98
N GLU A 67 -20.15 -6.02 -3.12
CA GLU A 67 -19.59 -7.22 -3.75
C GLU A 67 -19.63 -7.09 -5.28
N HIS A 68 -18.88 -7.94 -5.96
CA HIS A 68 -18.92 -8.04 -7.41
C HIS A 68 -20.17 -8.79 -7.90
N PRO A 69 -20.62 -8.57 -9.15
CA PRO A 69 -21.71 -9.33 -9.73
C PRO A 69 -21.48 -10.84 -9.62
N ASN A 70 -22.49 -11.57 -9.21
CA ASN A 70 -22.43 -13.02 -8.98
C ASN A 70 -21.41 -13.46 -7.92
N HIS A 71 -21.04 -12.57 -7.02
CA HIS A 71 -20.08 -12.84 -5.95
C HIS A 71 -18.75 -13.41 -6.46
N GLN A 72 -18.21 -12.84 -7.56
CA GLN A 72 -16.99 -13.30 -8.21
C GLN A 72 -15.74 -12.71 -7.54
N ASN A 73 -14.65 -13.48 -7.56
CA ASN A 73 -13.32 -12.98 -7.27
C ASN A 73 -12.76 -12.30 -8.54
N LEU A 74 -12.52 -10.99 -8.49
CA LEU A 74 -12.00 -10.19 -9.59
C LEU A 74 -10.63 -9.54 -9.28
N ALA A 75 -10.01 -9.93 -8.18
CA ALA A 75 -8.74 -9.45 -7.66
C ALA A 75 -8.78 -8.06 -6.97
N GLN A 76 -7.70 -7.79 -6.23
CA GLN A 76 -7.59 -6.65 -5.32
C GLN A 76 -7.76 -5.29 -5.99
N SER A 77 -7.19 -5.11 -7.19
CA SER A 77 -7.30 -3.85 -7.95
C SER A 77 -8.74 -3.51 -8.28
N VAL A 78 -9.51 -4.49 -8.79
CA VAL A 78 -10.91 -4.32 -9.17
C VAL A 78 -11.76 -4.04 -7.93
N SER A 79 -11.50 -4.73 -6.83
CA SER A 79 -12.21 -4.55 -5.55
C SER A 79 -11.89 -3.17 -4.94
N ARG A 80 -10.65 -2.68 -4.98
CA ARG A 80 -10.32 -1.31 -4.56
C ARG A 80 -11.00 -0.27 -5.45
N ASN A 81 -11.00 -0.45 -6.78
CA ASN A 81 -11.69 0.45 -7.71
C ASN A 81 -13.21 0.45 -7.49
N LEU A 82 -13.83 -0.69 -7.18
CA LEU A 82 -15.24 -0.74 -6.79
C LEU A 82 -15.48 0.12 -5.53
N GLY A 83 -14.66 -0.05 -4.48
CA GLY A 83 -14.73 0.76 -3.27
C GLY A 83 -14.56 2.25 -3.57
N ILE A 84 -13.55 2.64 -4.35
CA ILE A 84 -13.30 4.02 -4.78
C ILE A 84 -14.52 4.60 -5.50
N SER A 85 -15.13 3.87 -6.44
CA SER A 85 -16.28 4.31 -7.23
C SER A 85 -17.53 4.57 -6.39
N LYS A 86 -17.63 3.96 -5.22
CA LYS A 86 -18.75 4.11 -4.27
C LYS A 86 -18.44 5.04 -3.11
N ALA A 87 -17.18 5.45 -2.94
CA ALA A 87 -16.75 6.37 -1.90
C ALA A 87 -17.38 7.75 -2.08
N LYS A 88 -17.80 8.36 -0.95
CA LYS A 88 -18.40 9.71 -0.91
C LYS A 88 -17.45 10.73 -0.27
N GLY A 89 -16.42 10.26 0.42
CA GLY A 89 -15.46 11.09 1.13
C GLY A 89 -14.58 11.94 0.21
N GLU A 90 -14.13 13.06 0.72
CA GLU A 90 -13.11 13.91 0.08
C GLU A 90 -11.73 13.27 0.13
N TYR A 91 -11.53 12.37 1.10
CA TYR A 91 -10.30 11.62 1.30
C TYR A 91 -10.61 10.12 1.32
N ILE A 92 -9.67 9.33 0.85
CA ILE A 92 -9.76 7.86 0.85
C ILE A 92 -8.57 7.28 1.59
N ALA A 93 -8.84 6.30 2.45
CA ALA A 93 -7.86 5.47 3.12
C ALA A 93 -8.20 4.00 2.91
N PHE A 94 -7.17 3.18 2.70
CA PHE A 94 -7.32 1.73 2.51
C PHE A 94 -6.84 0.99 3.76
N LEU A 95 -7.52 -0.09 4.09
CA LEU A 95 -7.11 -1.02 5.14
C LEU A 95 -7.30 -2.45 4.62
N ASP A 96 -6.26 -3.25 4.65
CA ASP A 96 -6.35 -4.67 4.33
C ASP A 96 -7.05 -5.42 5.49
N ALA A 97 -7.84 -6.43 5.17
CA ALA A 97 -8.73 -7.06 6.14
C ALA A 97 -8.01 -7.85 7.26
N ASP A 98 -6.72 -8.08 7.10
CA ASP A 98 -5.85 -8.75 8.07
C ASP A 98 -4.99 -7.77 8.91
N ASP A 99 -5.11 -6.46 8.67
CA ASP A 99 -4.34 -5.39 9.32
C ASP A 99 -5.18 -4.57 10.29
N ILE A 100 -4.55 -3.66 11.02
CA ILE A 100 -5.26 -2.72 11.89
C ILE A 100 -4.67 -1.30 11.81
N TRP A 101 -5.53 -0.31 12.02
CA TRP A 101 -5.12 1.07 12.24
C TRP A 101 -5.02 1.41 13.73
N LEU A 102 -4.11 2.32 14.07
CA LEU A 102 -4.06 2.96 15.37
C LEU A 102 -5.04 4.15 15.40
N ALA A 103 -5.65 4.38 16.56
CA ALA A 103 -6.75 5.32 16.71
C ALA A 103 -6.54 6.75 16.15
N PRO A 104 -5.37 7.39 16.25
CA PRO A 104 -5.20 8.76 15.76
C PRO A 104 -4.91 8.89 14.26
N LYS A 105 -4.84 7.78 13.50
CA LYS A 105 -4.42 7.79 12.08
C LYS A 105 -5.16 8.81 11.23
N LEU A 106 -6.48 8.70 11.16
CA LEU A 106 -7.27 9.55 10.28
C LEU A 106 -7.19 11.03 10.67
N GLU A 107 -7.22 11.33 11.97
CA GLU A 107 -7.09 12.69 12.48
C GLU A 107 -5.72 13.30 12.14
N LYS A 108 -4.64 12.55 12.40
CA LYS A 108 -3.27 13.03 12.17
C LYS A 108 -2.97 13.25 10.68
N GLN A 109 -3.32 12.30 9.85
CA GLN A 109 -3.08 12.38 8.41
C GLN A 109 -3.94 13.45 7.74
N LEU A 110 -5.21 13.60 8.16
CA LEU A 110 -6.07 14.68 7.67
C LEU A 110 -5.49 16.05 8.02
N ALA A 111 -5.03 16.25 9.26
CA ALA A 111 -4.41 17.51 9.68
C ALA A 111 -3.18 17.87 8.83
N ILE A 112 -2.38 16.87 8.43
CA ILE A 112 -1.25 17.07 7.52
C ILE A 112 -1.75 17.54 6.14
N LEU A 113 -2.70 16.83 5.52
CA LEU A 113 -3.22 17.21 4.21
C LEU A 113 -3.95 18.57 4.20
N GLN A 114 -4.50 18.99 5.33
CA GLN A 114 -5.05 20.33 5.50
C GLN A 114 -3.96 21.40 5.65
N SER A 115 -2.85 21.07 6.31
CA SER A 115 -1.71 21.98 6.50
C SER A 115 -0.84 22.11 5.24
N TYR A 116 -0.87 21.11 4.37
CA TYR A 116 -0.16 21.07 3.09
C TYR A 116 -1.17 20.81 1.95
N PRO A 117 -1.97 21.83 1.58
CA PRO A 117 -3.05 21.65 0.62
C PRO A 117 -2.60 21.21 -0.78
N GLU A 118 -1.34 21.43 -1.13
CA GLU A 118 -0.74 20.92 -2.38
C GLU A 118 -0.42 19.43 -2.33
N ALA A 119 -0.31 18.80 -1.15
CA ALA A 119 -0.07 17.37 -1.03
C ALA A 119 -1.29 16.58 -1.52
N GLY A 120 -1.06 15.64 -2.43
CA GLY A 120 -2.09 14.73 -2.91
C GLY A 120 -2.27 13.50 -2.03
N MET A 121 -1.21 13.10 -1.33
CA MET A 121 -1.14 11.91 -0.49
C MET A 121 -0.23 12.16 0.71
N VAL A 122 -0.54 11.53 1.84
CA VAL A 122 0.35 11.38 2.99
C VAL A 122 0.53 9.90 3.33
N TYR A 123 1.74 9.53 3.73
CA TYR A 123 2.01 8.22 4.32
C TYR A 123 3.13 8.27 5.34
N GLY A 124 3.16 7.29 6.24
CA GLY A 124 4.19 7.12 7.26
C GLY A 124 4.82 5.74 7.24
N ALA A 125 5.55 5.42 8.30
CA ALA A 125 6.09 4.10 8.50
C ALA A 125 4.98 3.09 8.85
N THR A 126 5.17 1.83 8.43
CA THR A 126 4.31 0.70 8.78
C THR A 126 5.01 -0.19 9.80
N GLN A 127 4.31 -0.63 10.84
CA GLN A 127 4.80 -1.63 11.78
C GLN A 127 4.58 -3.04 11.22
N MET A 128 5.66 -3.78 10.99
CA MET A 128 5.60 -5.23 10.74
C MET A 128 5.24 -5.93 12.05
N TRP A 129 4.01 -6.44 12.16
CA TRP A 129 3.41 -6.89 13.41
C TRP A 129 3.42 -8.42 13.54
N PHE A 130 4.34 -8.94 14.33
CA PHE A 130 4.47 -10.36 14.65
C PHE A 130 3.83 -10.69 16.01
N SER A 131 3.89 -9.75 16.95
CA SER A 131 3.42 -9.91 18.34
C SER A 131 1.90 -10.11 18.47
N TRP A 132 1.15 -10.01 17.37
CA TRP A 132 -0.28 -10.29 17.35
C TRP A 132 -0.64 -11.73 17.81
N THR A 133 0.31 -12.67 17.69
CA THR A 133 0.14 -14.07 18.12
C THR A 133 0.07 -14.23 19.64
N GLY A 134 0.54 -13.22 20.40
CA GLY A 134 0.68 -13.29 21.85
C GLY A 134 1.83 -14.19 22.34
N LYS A 135 2.59 -14.82 21.41
CA LYS A 135 3.70 -15.71 21.76
C LYS A 135 4.93 -14.92 22.18
N PRO A 136 5.66 -15.35 23.24
CA PRO A 136 6.87 -14.66 23.69
C PRO A 136 7.94 -14.44 22.62
N GLU A 137 8.15 -15.45 21.76
CA GLU A 137 9.14 -15.39 20.66
C GLU A 137 8.80 -14.36 19.59
N ASP A 138 7.52 -14.03 19.41
CA ASP A 138 7.06 -13.06 18.42
C ASP A 138 7.10 -11.62 18.93
N MET A 139 7.09 -11.41 20.25
CA MET A 139 7.10 -10.09 20.89
C MET A 139 8.33 -9.26 20.51
N THR A 140 9.47 -9.90 20.25
CA THR A 140 10.72 -9.23 19.90
C THR A 140 10.94 -9.06 18.40
N ARG A 141 10.00 -9.53 17.57
CA ARG A 141 10.11 -9.52 16.10
C ARG A 141 9.49 -8.29 15.47
N ASP A 142 8.67 -7.55 16.20
CA ASP A 142 8.05 -6.32 15.72
C ASP A 142 9.11 -5.31 15.29
N ARG A 143 8.91 -4.73 14.13
CA ARG A 143 9.82 -3.73 13.59
C ARG A 143 9.09 -2.74 12.71
N TYR A 144 9.64 -1.54 12.59
CA TYR A 144 9.14 -0.51 11.70
C TYR A 144 9.88 -0.56 10.37
N ARG A 145 9.16 -0.41 9.27
CA ARG A 145 9.78 -0.15 7.97
C ARG A 145 10.46 1.20 7.99
N LYS A 146 11.68 1.27 7.47
CA LYS A 146 12.43 2.52 7.37
C LYS A 146 11.94 3.30 6.15
N LEU A 147 11.55 4.54 6.33
CA LEU A 147 11.08 5.39 5.23
C LEU A 147 12.16 5.63 4.16
N GLY A 148 13.45 5.63 4.56
CA GLY A 148 14.58 5.84 3.65
C GLY A 148 14.78 7.29 3.21
N VAL A 149 13.85 8.17 3.58
CA VAL A 149 13.89 9.60 3.36
C VAL A 149 13.65 10.33 4.67
N LYS A 150 14.00 11.63 4.72
CA LYS A 150 13.72 12.45 5.89
C LYS A 150 12.20 12.54 6.11
N PRO A 151 11.70 12.16 7.29
CA PRO A 151 10.28 12.32 7.60
C PRO A 151 9.89 13.80 7.75
N ASP A 152 8.60 14.06 7.84
CA ASP A 152 7.96 15.36 7.94
C ASP A 152 8.40 16.29 6.78
N THR A 153 8.38 15.73 5.57
CA THR A 153 8.84 16.39 4.36
C THR A 153 7.83 16.19 3.23
N LEU A 154 7.52 17.28 2.53
CA LEU A 154 6.77 17.27 1.27
C LEU A 154 7.73 17.05 0.11
N ILE A 155 7.55 15.96 -0.62
CA ILE A 155 8.36 15.64 -1.80
C ILE A 155 7.59 15.98 -3.06
N GLN A 156 8.18 16.86 -3.87
CA GLN A 156 7.60 17.26 -5.15
C GLN A 156 7.70 16.15 -6.20
N PRO A 157 6.70 16.01 -7.10
CA PRO A 157 6.79 15.07 -8.21
C PRO A 157 7.93 15.50 -9.17
N PRO A 158 8.61 14.57 -9.85
CA PRO A 158 8.49 13.13 -9.73
C PRO A 158 9.53 12.52 -8.78
N ASN A 159 10.10 13.29 -7.83
CA ASN A 159 11.34 12.98 -7.11
C ASN A 159 11.28 11.74 -6.21
N LEU A 160 10.09 11.31 -5.81
CA LEU A 160 9.95 10.15 -4.90
C LEU A 160 10.09 8.82 -5.65
N LEU A 161 9.53 8.68 -6.85
CA LEU A 161 9.55 7.43 -7.61
C LEU A 161 10.97 6.94 -7.96
N PRO A 162 11.94 7.79 -8.36
CA PRO A 162 13.34 7.37 -8.52
C PRO A 162 13.97 6.79 -7.27
N LEU A 163 13.54 7.23 -6.08
CA LEU A 163 14.05 6.70 -4.81
C LEU A 163 13.52 5.30 -4.55
N PHE A 164 12.26 5.02 -4.85
CA PHE A 164 11.68 3.68 -4.80
C PHE A 164 12.42 2.71 -5.75
N LEU A 165 12.58 3.10 -7.02
CA LEU A 165 13.28 2.30 -8.03
C LEU A 165 14.74 2.00 -7.67
N ARG A 166 15.39 2.88 -6.90
CA ARG A 166 16.76 2.69 -6.41
C ARG A 166 16.85 2.00 -5.06
N ALA A 167 15.73 1.58 -4.49
CA ALA A 167 15.61 1.05 -3.11
C ALA A 167 16.26 1.99 -2.06
N LYS A 168 16.10 3.31 -2.25
CA LYS A 168 16.55 4.35 -1.31
C LYS A 168 15.43 4.84 -0.39
N ALA A 169 14.17 4.69 -0.82
CA ALA A 169 12.99 4.91 -0.02
C ALA A 169 12.11 3.68 -0.09
N GLU A 170 11.34 3.42 0.97
CA GLU A 170 10.29 2.40 1.00
C GLU A 170 9.04 2.94 0.30
N THR A 171 8.39 2.07 -0.47
CA THR A 171 7.04 2.32 -0.98
C THR A 171 6.05 2.35 0.18
N PRO A 172 4.99 3.17 0.11
CA PRO A 172 3.94 3.15 1.13
C PRO A 172 3.36 1.74 1.31
N GLY A 173 3.02 1.38 2.54
CA GLY A 173 2.07 0.31 2.77
C GLY A 173 0.65 0.81 2.44
N THR A 174 -0.17 -0.03 1.82
CA THR A 174 -1.55 0.33 1.44
C THR A 174 -2.35 0.84 2.64
N CYS A 175 -2.17 0.22 3.81
CA CYS A 175 -2.85 0.62 5.05
C CYS A 175 -2.33 1.93 5.65
N GLY A 176 -1.13 2.39 5.24
CA GLY A 176 -0.45 3.57 5.79
C GLY A 176 -0.84 4.91 5.15
N VAL A 177 -1.61 4.91 4.06
CA VAL A 177 -1.88 6.12 3.28
C VAL A 177 -3.19 6.81 3.66
N LEU A 178 -3.24 8.14 3.42
CA LEU A 178 -4.47 8.92 3.22
C LEU A 178 -4.29 9.75 1.95
N ILE A 179 -5.26 9.70 1.05
CA ILE A 179 -5.17 10.26 -0.31
C ILE A 179 -6.39 11.12 -0.58
N LYS A 180 -6.22 12.26 -1.23
CA LYS A 180 -7.33 13.05 -1.74
C LYS A 180 -8.07 12.27 -2.84
N ARG A 181 -9.41 12.20 -2.78
CA ARG A 181 -10.20 11.48 -3.79
C ARG A 181 -9.97 12.03 -5.19
N GLU A 182 -9.90 13.36 -5.36
CA GLU A 182 -9.60 14.01 -6.64
C GLU A 182 -8.29 13.53 -7.28
N VAL A 183 -7.27 13.22 -6.46
CA VAL A 183 -5.98 12.69 -6.93
C VAL A 183 -6.14 11.28 -7.47
N ILE A 184 -6.90 10.43 -6.76
CA ILE A 184 -7.19 9.06 -7.19
C ILE A 184 -7.94 9.06 -8.52
N GLU A 185 -8.97 9.91 -8.64
CA GLU A 185 -9.76 10.08 -9.86
C GLU A 185 -8.88 10.56 -11.03
N ALA A 186 -8.02 11.55 -10.80
CA ALA A 186 -7.14 12.12 -11.82
C ALA A 186 -6.06 11.15 -12.33
N VAL A 187 -5.63 10.18 -11.51
CA VAL A 187 -4.68 9.14 -11.94
C VAL A 187 -5.37 7.87 -12.45
N GLY A 188 -6.71 7.80 -12.37
CA GLY A 188 -7.51 6.68 -12.89
C GLY A 188 -7.52 5.44 -12.00
N GLY A 189 -7.39 5.59 -10.67
CA GLY A 189 -7.49 4.47 -9.71
C GLY A 189 -6.37 3.44 -9.84
N HIS A 190 -6.65 2.20 -9.41
CA HIS A 190 -5.73 1.06 -9.52
C HIS A 190 -5.74 0.46 -10.92
N GLU A 191 -4.61 -0.13 -11.34
CA GLU A 191 -4.50 -0.83 -12.63
C GLU A 191 -5.08 -2.24 -12.52
N GLU A 192 -6.18 -2.50 -13.21
CA GLU A 192 -6.90 -3.79 -13.14
C GLU A 192 -6.17 -4.93 -13.87
N SER A 193 -5.17 -4.61 -14.69
CA SER A 193 -4.32 -5.60 -15.35
C SER A 193 -3.35 -6.32 -14.41
N PHE A 194 -3.13 -5.77 -13.20
CA PHE A 194 -2.35 -6.44 -12.16
C PHE A 194 -3.23 -7.40 -11.37
N GLY A 195 -2.73 -8.61 -11.14
CA GLY A 195 -3.35 -9.57 -10.25
C GLY A 195 -3.18 -9.20 -8.77
N SER A 196 -2.35 -9.95 -8.04
CA SER A 196 -2.16 -9.78 -6.60
C SER A 196 -0.89 -9.03 -6.18
N MET A 197 0.06 -8.85 -7.09
CA MET A 197 1.38 -8.28 -6.77
C MET A 197 1.67 -7.00 -7.55
N TYR A 198 2.25 -6.00 -6.87
CA TYR A 198 2.70 -4.71 -7.41
C TYR A 198 1.58 -3.78 -7.91
N GLU A 199 0.31 -4.10 -7.70
CA GLU A 199 -0.82 -3.25 -8.07
C GLU A 199 -0.82 -1.92 -7.27
N ASP A 200 -0.45 -2.01 -5.99
CA ASP A 200 -0.24 -0.87 -5.10
C ASP A 200 0.91 0.02 -5.58
N GLN A 201 2.03 -0.59 -5.98
CA GLN A 201 3.18 0.16 -6.47
C GLN A 201 2.89 0.85 -7.81
N ALA A 202 2.11 0.22 -8.70
CA ALA A 202 1.64 0.86 -9.93
C ALA A 202 0.75 2.07 -9.62
N PHE A 203 -0.17 1.93 -8.68
CA PHE A 203 -1.03 3.01 -8.23
C PHE A 203 -0.24 4.17 -7.60
N PHE A 204 0.66 3.88 -6.67
CA PHE A 204 1.50 4.92 -6.05
C PHE A 204 2.47 5.57 -7.03
N ALA A 205 2.97 4.83 -8.03
CA ALA A 205 3.81 5.40 -9.08
C ALA A 205 3.07 6.50 -9.84
N LYS A 206 1.80 6.29 -10.22
CA LYS A 206 0.98 7.29 -10.90
C LYS A 206 0.81 8.56 -10.07
N ILE A 207 0.58 8.43 -8.76
CA ILE A 207 0.46 9.56 -7.84
C ILE A 207 1.81 10.30 -7.71
N CYS A 208 2.89 9.58 -7.42
CA CYS A 208 4.22 10.17 -7.23
C CYS A 208 4.77 10.89 -8.48
N LEU A 209 4.27 10.55 -9.66
CA LEU A 209 4.64 11.22 -10.91
C LEU A 209 3.93 12.57 -11.10
N LYS A 210 2.76 12.77 -10.51
CA LYS A 210 1.88 13.91 -10.80
C LYS A 210 1.64 14.83 -9.62
N TYR A 211 1.72 14.31 -8.38
CA TYR A 211 1.33 15.04 -7.17
C TYR A 211 2.42 15.03 -6.11
N PRO A 212 2.53 16.12 -5.33
CA PRO A 212 3.37 16.13 -4.14
C PRO A 212 2.87 15.12 -3.10
N VAL A 213 3.81 14.48 -2.43
CA VAL A 213 3.55 13.47 -1.40
C VAL A 213 4.21 13.88 -0.09
N PHE A 214 3.44 13.93 0.98
CA PHE A 214 3.97 14.20 2.31
C PHE A 214 4.36 12.88 2.99
N ILE A 215 5.58 12.83 3.51
CA ILE A 215 6.08 11.68 4.26
C ILE A 215 6.13 12.07 5.72
N GLU A 216 5.29 11.43 6.55
CA GLU A 216 5.21 11.73 7.98
C GLU A 216 6.12 10.85 8.81
N SER A 217 6.46 11.31 10.02
CA SER A 217 7.22 10.53 11.01
C SER A 217 6.35 9.53 11.78
N GLY A 218 5.03 9.65 11.69
CA GLY A 218 4.08 8.77 12.38
C GLY A 218 4.06 7.36 11.81
N CYS A 219 3.64 6.42 12.67
CA CYS A 219 3.31 5.05 12.29
C CYS A 219 1.93 4.73 12.83
N TRP A 220 0.95 4.60 11.93
CA TRP A 220 -0.45 4.51 12.32
C TRP A 220 -1.13 3.22 11.88
N ASP A 221 -0.38 2.27 11.33
CA ASP A 221 -0.87 0.97 10.91
C ASP A 221 0.06 -0.15 11.38
N LYS A 222 -0.55 -1.32 11.61
CA LYS A 222 0.14 -2.56 11.91
C LYS A 222 -0.16 -3.57 10.83
N TYR A 223 0.88 -3.93 10.08
CA TYR A 223 0.85 -4.95 9.04
C TYR A 223 1.09 -6.33 9.67
N ARG A 224 0.02 -7.12 9.74
CA ARG A 224 0.04 -8.45 10.36
C ARG A 224 0.87 -9.43 9.56
N GLN A 225 1.78 -10.10 10.23
CA GLN A 225 2.65 -11.10 9.62
C GLN A 225 2.14 -12.49 9.91
N HIS A 226 1.56 -13.16 8.90
CA HIS A 226 1.01 -14.51 9.01
C HIS A 226 1.23 -15.30 7.71
N PRO A 227 1.22 -16.66 7.77
CA PRO A 227 1.58 -17.51 6.63
C PRO A 227 0.56 -17.52 5.49
N ASP A 228 -0.67 -17.06 5.74
CA ASP A 228 -1.75 -17.04 4.76
C ASP A 228 -1.83 -15.68 4.03
N SER A 229 -0.97 -14.68 4.38
CA SER A 229 -0.97 -13.38 3.71
C SER A 229 -0.48 -13.49 2.25
N THR A 230 -1.02 -12.66 1.37
CA THR A 230 -0.67 -12.64 -0.06
C THR A 230 0.84 -12.53 -0.28
N CYS A 231 1.52 -11.62 0.43
CA CYS A 231 2.98 -11.46 0.32
C CYS A 231 3.75 -12.69 0.78
N TYR A 232 3.32 -13.35 1.87
CA TYR A 232 3.99 -14.55 2.37
C TYR A 232 3.81 -15.74 1.43
N VAL A 233 2.61 -15.91 0.87
CA VAL A 233 2.32 -16.95 -0.13
C VAL A 233 3.14 -16.69 -1.39
N ALA A 234 3.15 -15.46 -1.91
CA ALA A 234 3.91 -15.07 -3.08
C ALA A 234 5.45 -15.25 -2.89
N GLU A 235 5.98 -15.03 -1.68
CA GLU A 235 7.38 -15.29 -1.36
C GLU A 235 7.69 -16.79 -1.40
N ARG A 236 6.82 -17.64 -0.87
CA ARG A 236 6.97 -19.11 -0.91
C ARG A 236 6.88 -19.69 -2.31
N THR A 237 6.03 -19.13 -3.16
CA THR A 237 5.88 -19.58 -4.56
C THR A 237 6.94 -19.00 -5.50
N GLY A 238 7.76 -18.04 -5.03
CA GLY A 238 8.78 -17.36 -5.83
C GLY A 238 8.22 -16.25 -6.74
N GLU A 239 6.95 -15.91 -6.59
CA GLU A 239 6.31 -14.82 -7.32
C GLU A 239 6.76 -13.45 -6.81
N TYR A 240 7.06 -13.35 -5.52
CA TYR A 240 7.58 -12.15 -4.87
C TYR A 240 8.86 -12.44 -4.12
N HIS A 241 9.77 -11.48 -4.08
CA HIS A 241 10.95 -11.51 -3.22
C HIS A 241 11.43 -10.08 -2.95
N ILE A 242 11.64 -9.73 -1.69
CA ILE A 242 11.97 -8.36 -1.26
C ILE A 242 13.27 -7.80 -1.85
N THR A 243 14.20 -8.65 -2.25
CA THR A 243 15.54 -8.25 -2.75
C THR A 243 15.88 -8.82 -4.11
N ASP A 244 14.94 -9.49 -4.79
CA ASP A 244 15.20 -10.15 -6.06
C ASP A 244 14.30 -9.65 -7.18
N ILE A 245 14.73 -9.86 -8.40
CA ILE A 245 13.90 -9.62 -9.58
C ILE A 245 13.06 -10.88 -9.81
N THR A 246 11.77 -10.77 -9.53
CA THR A 246 10.77 -11.81 -9.78
C THR A 246 10.01 -11.51 -11.08
N PRO A 247 9.27 -12.50 -11.64
CA PRO A 247 8.42 -12.27 -12.80
C PRO A 247 7.40 -11.12 -12.57
N SER A 248 6.74 -11.08 -11.41
CA SER A 248 5.77 -10.03 -11.08
C SER A 248 6.42 -8.66 -11.01
N TYR A 249 7.65 -8.57 -10.46
CA TYR A 249 8.39 -7.30 -10.47
C TYR A 249 8.78 -6.87 -11.89
N ALA A 250 9.20 -7.81 -12.73
CA ALA A 250 9.49 -7.52 -14.13
C ALA A 250 8.24 -7.02 -14.88
N THR A 251 7.07 -7.60 -14.62
CA THR A 251 5.79 -7.14 -15.16
C THR A 251 5.50 -5.69 -14.76
N TYR A 252 5.65 -5.36 -13.48
CA TYR A 252 5.49 -3.98 -12.99
C TYR A 252 6.45 -3.00 -13.68
N LEU A 253 7.74 -3.36 -13.82
CA LEU A 253 8.73 -2.48 -14.44
C LEU A 253 8.47 -2.27 -15.93
N ASN A 254 8.02 -3.29 -16.66
CA ASN A 254 7.63 -3.16 -18.07
C ASN A 254 6.38 -2.28 -18.21
N TRP A 255 5.36 -2.48 -17.39
CA TRP A 255 4.20 -1.60 -17.34
C TRP A 255 4.61 -0.14 -17.05
N LEU A 256 5.51 0.08 -16.09
CA LEU A 256 5.98 1.42 -15.76
C LEU A 256 6.74 2.07 -16.93
N GLU A 257 7.51 1.28 -17.71
CA GLU A 257 8.17 1.76 -18.92
C GLU A 257 7.16 2.26 -19.95
N GLU A 258 6.12 1.47 -20.23
CA GLU A 258 5.03 1.84 -21.15
C GLU A 258 4.28 3.06 -20.65
N TYR A 259 4.00 3.12 -19.33
CA TYR A 259 3.34 4.26 -18.72
C TYR A 259 4.17 5.55 -18.85
N LEU A 260 5.48 5.51 -18.60
CA LEU A 260 6.36 6.68 -18.75
C LEU A 260 6.47 7.13 -20.21
N VAL A 261 6.46 6.22 -21.17
CA VAL A 261 6.40 6.56 -22.61
C VAL A 261 5.10 7.29 -22.94
N LYS A 262 3.97 6.74 -22.49
CA LYS A 262 2.63 7.35 -22.66
C LYS A 262 2.56 8.77 -22.06
N GLU A 263 3.11 8.95 -20.87
CA GLU A 263 3.15 10.25 -20.17
C GLU A 263 4.26 11.18 -20.69
N LYS A 264 5.03 10.78 -21.72
CA LYS A 264 6.14 11.56 -22.33
C LYS A 264 7.26 11.90 -21.34
N LEU A 265 7.52 11.03 -20.38
CA LEU A 265 8.56 11.19 -19.35
C LEU A 265 9.87 10.47 -19.68
N VAL A 266 10.11 10.18 -20.96
CA VAL A 266 11.37 9.62 -21.48
C VAL A 266 12.50 10.66 -21.28
N ASN A 267 13.71 10.19 -20.95
CA ASN A 267 14.90 10.99 -20.63
C ASN A 267 14.85 11.79 -19.32
N THR A 268 13.87 11.55 -18.47
CA THR A 268 13.79 12.09 -17.11
C THR A 268 14.64 11.30 -16.11
N GLU A 269 14.81 11.80 -14.88
CA GLU A 269 15.48 11.06 -13.81
C GLU A 269 14.74 9.75 -13.47
N VAL A 270 13.41 9.76 -13.52
CA VAL A 270 12.58 8.56 -13.34
C VAL A 270 12.90 7.52 -14.40
N TRP A 271 12.92 7.94 -15.67
CA TRP A 271 13.27 7.08 -16.79
C TRP A 271 14.65 6.43 -16.61
N GLN A 272 15.65 7.26 -16.28
CA GLN A 272 17.01 6.76 -16.04
C GLN A 272 17.08 5.76 -14.87
N ALA A 273 16.32 6.01 -13.80
CA ALA A 273 16.25 5.10 -12.66
C ALA A 273 15.60 3.77 -13.07
N LEU A 274 14.52 3.82 -13.84
CA LEU A 274 13.83 2.65 -14.37
C LEU A 274 14.73 1.85 -15.31
N GLN A 275 15.38 2.49 -16.30
CA GLN A 275 16.24 1.79 -17.26
C GLN A 275 17.41 1.05 -16.59
N ARG A 276 17.94 1.57 -15.46
CA ARG A 276 18.96 0.87 -14.68
C ARG A 276 18.45 -0.45 -14.07
N VAL A 277 17.20 -0.47 -13.61
CA VAL A 277 16.61 -1.71 -13.06
C VAL A 277 16.22 -2.65 -14.19
N LEU A 278 15.61 -2.15 -15.26
CA LEU A 278 15.25 -2.94 -16.45
C LEU A 278 16.47 -3.57 -17.14
N PHE A 279 17.63 -2.91 -17.09
CA PHE A 279 18.87 -3.52 -17.57
C PHE A 279 19.14 -4.86 -16.89
N PHE A 280 18.97 -4.96 -15.58
CA PHE A 280 19.17 -6.21 -14.85
C PHE A 280 18.05 -7.24 -15.14
N VAL A 281 16.81 -6.80 -15.34
CA VAL A 281 15.70 -7.67 -15.78
C VAL A 281 16.04 -8.31 -17.14
N ARG A 282 16.54 -7.51 -18.07
CA ARG A 282 16.88 -7.92 -19.44
C ARG A 282 18.21 -8.71 -19.54
N HIS A 283 19.05 -8.66 -18.49
CA HIS A 283 20.34 -9.34 -18.44
C HIS A 283 20.50 -10.15 -17.15
N PRO A 284 19.77 -11.26 -16.95
CA PRO A 284 19.76 -12.02 -15.69
C PRO A 284 21.12 -12.54 -15.26
N SER A 285 21.97 -12.94 -16.22
CA SER A 285 23.33 -13.41 -15.92
C SER A 285 24.20 -12.32 -15.29
N ILE A 286 24.10 -11.09 -15.79
CA ILE A 286 24.81 -9.93 -15.24
C ILE A 286 24.28 -9.62 -13.86
N TYR A 287 22.97 -9.68 -13.65
CA TYR A 287 22.32 -9.49 -12.36
C TYR A 287 22.82 -10.50 -11.31
N HIS A 288 22.91 -11.79 -11.66
CA HIS A 288 23.44 -12.83 -10.77
C HIS A 288 24.87 -12.56 -10.35
N TYR A 289 25.74 -12.18 -11.29
CA TYR A 289 27.12 -11.81 -11.01
C TYR A 289 27.21 -10.60 -10.09
N TYR A 290 26.45 -9.53 -10.38
CA TYR A 290 26.38 -8.31 -9.59
C TYR A 290 25.92 -8.57 -8.15
N ARG A 291 24.89 -9.41 -7.93
CA ARG A 291 24.43 -9.82 -6.59
C ARG A 291 25.53 -10.55 -5.81
N ARG A 292 26.23 -11.45 -6.47
CA ARG A 292 27.33 -12.20 -5.85
C ARG A 292 28.44 -11.27 -5.38
N LEU A 293 28.81 -10.30 -6.21
CA LEU A 293 29.82 -9.29 -5.90
C LEU A 293 29.39 -8.41 -4.72
N ARG A 294 28.14 -7.92 -4.71
CA ARG A 294 27.58 -7.11 -3.61
C ARG A 294 27.60 -7.86 -2.28
N ARG A 295 27.25 -9.15 -2.26
CA ARG A 295 27.31 -9.98 -1.04
C ARG A 295 28.74 -10.08 -0.49
N VAL A 296 29.73 -10.23 -1.36
CA VAL A 296 31.15 -10.25 -0.96
C VAL A 296 31.57 -8.91 -0.36
N ILE A 297 31.28 -7.81 -1.05
CA ILE A 297 31.62 -6.45 -0.57
C ILE A 297 30.93 -6.17 0.77
N TRP A 298 29.67 -6.57 0.95
CA TRP A 298 28.95 -6.38 2.20
C TRP A 298 29.58 -7.16 3.36
N LYS A 299 29.97 -8.43 3.13
CA LYS A 299 30.70 -9.23 4.12
C LYS A 299 32.03 -8.57 4.51
N PHE A 300 32.80 -8.07 3.55
CA PHE A 300 34.04 -7.35 3.83
C PHE A 300 33.81 -6.06 4.65
N LYS A 301 32.80 -5.27 4.31
CA LYS A 301 32.45 -4.07 5.09
C LYS A 301 31.98 -4.39 6.52
N ALA A 302 31.31 -5.51 6.72
CA ALA A 302 30.91 -5.98 8.05
C ALA A 302 32.10 -6.44 8.90
N LEU A 303 33.13 -7.02 8.28
CA LEU A 303 34.38 -7.41 8.96
C LEU A 303 35.26 -6.22 9.36
N LEU A 304 35.24 -5.12 8.58
CA LEU A 304 36.00 -3.90 8.87
C LEU A 304 35.34 -2.99 9.93
N LYS A 305 34.12 -3.32 10.35
CA LYS A 305 33.39 -2.55 11.40
C LYS A 305 33.43 -3.24 12.77
N LYS A 306 34.07 -4.39 12.86
CA LYS A 306 34.43 -5.08 14.10
C LYS A 306 35.88 -4.77 14.47
#